data_466b7bc8a0527e4765c8004d99b64300
#
_entry.id   466b7bc8a0527e4765c8004d99b64300
#
_cell.length_a   1.000
_cell.length_b   1.000
_cell.length_c   1.000
_cell.angle_alpha   90.00
_cell.angle_beta   90.00
_cell.angle_gamma   90.00
#
_symmetry.space_group_name_H-M   'P 1'
#
loop_
_entity.id
_entity.type
_entity.pdbx_description
1 polymer ?
#
loop_
_entity_poly.entity_id
_entity_poly.type
_entity_poly.pdbx_seq_one_letter_code
_entity_poly.pdbx_strand_id
1 'polypeptide(L)'
;AAYISGGGQSPTTASKHYDGTSWTTAPSLAIGRSQISGSQATQTNHVVFGGGSSPTPFNASEEFNTSINTVTGSSWASGGNYPAQYYGLGSSTNGTQNAALGFAGNYPGGFTGNTTTNEYNGTSWGAKPAMSTARAYLAGFGTSTAAVAVGGLVPPGATGSNAVEEFTTSWTAGNTIPQAGWNQGACGTLTAGLVAFGTNP
;
A
#
# COMPACT_ATOMS: atom_id res chain seq x y z
N ALA A 1 -16.26 -1.86 -8.49
CA ALA A 1 -16.20 -2.71 -7.32
C ALA A 1 -14.91 -2.42 -6.52
N ALA A 2 -14.95 -2.46 -5.19
CA ALA A 2 -13.83 -2.12 -4.34
C ALA A 2 -13.73 -3.06 -3.13
N TYR A 3 -12.59 -3.11 -2.50
CA TYR A 3 -12.32 -3.88 -1.29
C TYR A 3 -11.54 -3.01 -0.29
N ILE A 4 -11.90 -3.08 0.98
CA ILE A 4 -11.19 -2.40 2.07
C ILE A 4 -10.90 -3.42 3.16
N SER A 5 -9.67 -3.47 3.65
CA SER A 5 -9.26 -4.36 4.73
C SER A 5 -8.45 -3.61 5.78
N GLY A 6 -8.64 -3.98 7.05
CA GLY A 6 -7.91 -3.37 8.16
C GLY A 6 -8.18 -1.88 8.31
N GLY A 7 -7.22 -1.16 8.86
CA GLY A 7 -7.23 0.31 8.94
C GLY A 7 -7.64 0.87 10.29
N GLY A 8 -7.78 2.21 10.34
CA GLY A 8 -8.09 2.94 11.54
C GLY A 8 -6.90 3.19 12.47
N GLN A 9 -7.15 3.85 13.61
CA GLN A 9 -6.16 4.06 14.66
C GLN A 9 -5.97 2.81 15.55
N SER A 10 -7.00 1.97 15.61
CA SER A 10 -6.92 0.66 16.29
C SER A 10 -6.84 -0.45 15.26
N PRO A 11 -5.93 -1.41 15.43
CA PRO A 11 -5.81 -2.54 14.52
C PRO A 11 -7.12 -3.33 14.41
N THR A 12 -7.53 -3.65 13.20
CA THR A 12 -8.74 -4.43 12.94
C THR A 12 -8.48 -5.51 11.88
N THR A 13 -9.19 -6.63 12.00
CA THR A 13 -9.23 -7.69 10.99
C THR A 13 -10.35 -7.46 9.97
N ALA A 14 -11.22 -6.48 10.20
CA ALA A 14 -12.43 -6.30 9.40
C ALA A 14 -12.10 -6.02 7.93
N SER A 15 -12.86 -6.64 7.04
CA SER A 15 -12.81 -6.38 5.60
C SER A 15 -14.22 -6.14 5.06
N LYS A 16 -14.32 -5.26 4.10
CA LYS A 16 -15.56 -4.88 3.42
C LYS A 16 -15.38 -4.91 1.91
N HIS A 17 -16.43 -5.28 1.25
CA HIS A 17 -16.52 -5.38 -0.19
C HIS A 17 -17.64 -4.46 -0.72
N TYR A 18 -17.36 -3.71 -1.78
CA TYR A 18 -18.31 -2.83 -2.46
C TYR A 18 -18.65 -3.40 -3.84
N ASP A 19 -19.92 -3.67 -4.11
CA ASP A 19 -20.40 -4.25 -5.37
C ASP A 19 -20.72 -3.22 -6.46
N GLY A 20 -20.63 -1.95 -6.15
CA GLY A 20 -21.04 -0.83 -7.00
C GLY A 20 -22.26 -0.08 -6.45
N THR A 21 -22.96 -0.66 -5.47
CA THR A 21 -24.19 -0.11 -4.87
C THR A 21 -24.10 -0.06 -3.35
N SER A 22 -23.59 -1.13 -2.74
CA SER A 22 -23.56 -1.30 -1.28
C SER A 22 -22.28 -1.93 -0.77
N TRP A 23 -21.98 -1.70 0.52
CA TRP A 23 -20.88 -2.34 1.24
C TRP A 23 -21.36 -3.58 1.99
N THR A 24 -20.74 -4.72 1.77
CA THR A 24 -20.99 -5.97 2.48
C THR A 24 -19.78 -6.41 3.28
N THR A 25 -20.01 -7.24 4.28
CA THR A 25 -18.90 -7.83 5.06
C THR A 25 -18.20 -8.89 4.23
N ALA A 26 -16.88 -8.84 4.21
CA ALA A 26 -16.00 -9.80 3.57
C ALA A 26 -15.23 -10.61 4.61
N PRO A 27 -14.58 -11.71 4.24
CA PRO A 27 -13.72 -12.49 5.13
C PRO A 27 -12.67 -11.61 5.82
N SER A 28 -12.48 -11.83 7.11
CA SER A 28 -11.55 -11.06 7.92
C SER A 28 -10.10 -11.45 7.64
N LEU A 29 -9.19 -10.48 7.82
CA LEU A 29 -7.76 -10.74 7.90
C LEU A 29 -7.45 -11.71 9.05
N ALA A 30 -6.38 -12.48 8.94
CA ALA A 30 -5.88 -13.33 10.02
C ALA A 30 -5.27 -12.49 11.15
N ILE A 31 -4.66 -11.35 10.81
CA ILE A 31 -4.00 -10.45 11.77
C ILE A 31 -4.64 -9.07 11.70
N GLY A 32 -5.07 -8.54 12.86
CA GLY A 32 -5.58 -7.17 12.96
C GLY A 32 -4.48 -6.15 12.69
N ARG A 33 -4.73 -5.21 11.77
CA ARG A 33 -3.74 -4.23 11.30
C ARG A 33 -4.32 -2.83 11.19
N SER A 34 -3.46 -1.84 11.40
CA SER A 34 -3.66 -0.44 11.03
C SER A 34 -2.55 0.00 10.07
N GLN A 35 -2.75 1.10 9.36
CA GLN A 35 -1.75 1.69 8.46
C GLN A 35 -1.17 0.67 7.46
N ILE A 36 -2.01 -0.19 6.90
CA ILE A 36 -1.63 -1.21 5.92
C ILE A 36 -1.55 -0.61 4.52
N SER A 37 -0.75 -1.25 3.68
CA SER A 37 -0.73 -1.04 2.23
C SER A 37 -1.22 -2.30 1.52
N GLY A 38 -1.67 -2.14 0.29
CA GLY A 38 -2.13 -3.27 -0.49
C GLY A 38 -2.20 -2.95 -1.97
N SER A 39 -2.31 -3.98 -2.76
CA SER A 39 -2.50 -3.91 -4.19
C SER A 39 -3.72 -4.72 -4.59
N GLN A 40 -4.56 -4.15 -5.43
CA GLN A 40 -5.85 -4.71 -5.80
C GLN A 40 -6.06 -4.66 -7.31
N ALA A 41 -6.06 -5.80 -7.96
CA ALA A 41 -6.43 -5.90 -9.37
C ALA A 41 -7.94 -6.08 -9.56
N THR A 42 -8.54 -6.92 -8.73
CA THR A 42 -9.96 -7.28 -8.81
C THR A 42 -10.50 -7.52 -7.40
N GLN A 43 -11.83 -7.67 -7.27
CA GLN A 43 -12.46 -8.08 -6.01
C GLN A 43 -12.10 -9.51 -5.59
N THR A 44 -11.55 -10.29 -6.50
CA THR A 44 -11.27 -11.71 -6.31
C THR A 44 -9.82 -12.00 -5.97
N ASN A 45 -8.92 -11.08 -6.26
CA ASN A 45 -7.48 -11.26 -6.04
C ASN A 45 -6.83 -9.95 -5.59
N HIS A 46 -6.31 -9.92 -4.38
CA HIS A 46 -5.52 -8.80 -3.88
C HIS A 46 -4.57 -9.25 -2.76
N VAL A 47 -3.61 -8.43 -2.46
CA VAL A 47 -2.65 -8.63 -1.39
C VAL A 47 -2.61 -7.41 -0.48
N VAL A 48 -2.51 -7.64 0.84
CA VAL A 48 -2.20 -6.62 1.82
C VAL A 48 -0.89 -6.96 2.52
N PHE A 49 -0.12 -5.95 2.90
CA PHE A 49 1.18 -6.13 3.52
C PHE A 49 1.53 -4.98 4.47
N GLY A 50 2.45 -5.25 5.38
CA GLY A 50 2.92 -4.26 6.36
C GLY A 50 1.84 -3.85 7.36
N GLY A 51 1.90 -2.59 7.79
CA GLY A 51 1.06 -2.06 8.85
C GLY A 51 1.50 -2.53 10.23
N GLY A 52 0.66 -2.36 11.23
CA GLY A 52 0.99 -2.80 12.58
C GLY A 52 -0.13 -2.61 13.58
N SER A 53 0.15 -3.03 14.82
CA SER A 53 -0.52 -2.54 16.01
C SER A 53 0.49 -1.72 16.80
N SER A 54 0.24 -0.41 16.96
CA SER A 54 1.19 0.48 17.66
C SER A 54 1.59 -0.10 19.03
N PRO A 55 2.90 -0.18 19.36
CA PRO A 55 4.06 0.29 18.60
C PRO A 55 4.69 -0.75 17.65
N THR A 56 4.05 -1.89 17.38
CA THR A 56 4.67 -3.04 16.70
C THR A 56 4.24 -3.10 15.23
N PRO A 57 5.12 -2.78 14.27
CA PRO A 57 4.85 -3.00 12.86
C PRO A 57 5.01 -4.47 12.46
N PHE A 58 4.37 -4.86 11.36
CA PHE A 58 4.42 -6.20 10.81
C PHE A 58 5.12 -6.24 9.46
N ASN A 59 5.79 -7.34 9.17
CA ASN A 59 6.33 -7.65 7.85
C ASN A 59 5.48 -8.71 7.11
N ALA A 60 4.41 -9.18 7.72
CA ALA A 60 3.54 -10.20 7.15
C ALA A 60 2.73 -9.64 5.98
N SER A 61 2.52 -10.48 4.96
CA SER A 61 1.58 -10.25 3.86
C SER A 61 0.43 -11.23 3.96
N GLU A 62 -0.75 -10.81 3.53
CA GLU A 62 -1.91 -11.69 3.41
C GLU A 62 -2.52 -11.53 2.02
N GLU A 63 -2.85 -12.64 1.41
CA GLU A 63 -3.43 -12.71 0.07
C GLU A 63 -4.91 -13.10 0.16
N PHE A 64 -5.73 -12.38 -0.60
CA PHE A 64 -7.12 -12.73 -0.80
C PHE A 64 -7.30 -13.36 -2.17
N ASN A 65 -7.91 -14.53 -2.20
CA ASN A 65 -8.20 -15.24 -3.44
C ASN A 65 -9.60 -15.87 -3.37
N THR A 66 -10.41 -15.63 -4.39
CA THR A 66 -11.68 -16.32 -4.58
C THR A 66 -11.56 -17.31 -5.72
N SER A 67 -11.65 -18.58 -5.43
CA SER A 67 -11.78 -19.61 -6.49
C SER A 67 -13.19 -19.56 -7.07
N ILE A 68 -13.31 -19.39 -8.38
CA ILE A 68 -14.60 -19.25 -9.09
C ILE A 68 -15.39 -20.56 -9.13
N ASN A 69 -14.83 -21.70 -8.74
CA ASN A 69 -15.42 -23.03 -8.98
C ASN A 69 -15.85 -23.82 -7.75
N THR A 70 -15.79 -23.24 -6.56
CA THR A 70 -16.38 -23.86 -5.37
C THR A 70 -16.98 -22.79 -4.49
N VAL A 71 -18.19 -23.03 -3.98
CA VAL A 71 -18.85 -22.22 -2.93
C VAL A 71 -18.11 -22.42 -1.58
N THR A 72 -16.81 -22.46 -1.59
CA THR A 72 -15.97 -22.35 -0.41
C THR A 72 -15.73 -20.86 -0.19
N GLY A 73 -16.12 -20.37 0.96
CA GLY A 73 -15.94 -18.95 1.32
C GLY A 73 -14.50 -18.52 1.04
N SER A 74 -14.34 -17.33 0.48
CA SER A 74 -13.04 -16.70 0.28
C SER A 74 -12.28 -16.65 1.60
N SER A 75 -10.98 -16.89 1.58
CA SER A 75 -10.15 -16.87 2.78
C SER A 75 -8.85 -16.12 2.53
N TRP A 76 -8.28 -15.62 3.60
CA TRP A 76 -6.94 -15.08 3.60
C TRP A 76 -5.94 -16.20 3.86
N ALA A 77 -4.89 -16.27 3.06
CA ALA A 77 -3.76 -17.15 3.24
C ALA A 77 -2.49 -16.33 3.52
N SER A 78 -1.54 -16.92 4.24
CA SER A 78 -0.23 -16.28 4.43
C SER A 78 0.53 -16.22 3.14
N GLY A 79 1.03 -15.04 2.80
CA GLY A 79 1.99 -14.82 1.71
C GLY A 79 3.43 -14.78 2.21
N GLY A 80 4.38 -14.57 1.32
CA GLY A 80 5.78 -14.31 1.69
C GLY A 80 5.91 -13.02 2.49
N ASN A 81 6.74 -13.02 3.52
CA ASN A 81 6.95 -11.84 4.36
C ASN A 81 7.60 -10.69 3.57
N TYR A 82 7.13 -9.47 3.81
CA TYR A 82 7.81 -8.28 3.34
C TYR A 82 9.22 -8.20 3.96
N PRO A 83 10.25 -7.76 3.22
CA PRO A 83 11.66 -7.87 3.66
C PRO A 83 12.00 -7.20 5.00
N ALA A 84 11.22 -6.23 5.42
CA ALA A 84 11.40 -5.55 6.70
C ALA A 84 10.08 -5.11 7.32
N GLN A 85 10.13 -4.75 8.59
CA GLN A 85 8.98 -4.25 9.34
C GLN A 85 8.83 -2.75 9.11
N TYR A 86 7.94 -2.35 8.22
CA TYR A 86 7.62 -0.96 7.94
C TYR A 86 6.15 -0.66 8.16
N TYR A 87 5.85 0.60 8.44
CA TYR A 87 4.51 1.14 8.45
C TYR A 87 4.45 2.43 7.60
N GLY A 88 3.26 2.82 7.16
CA GLY A 88 3.09 3.98 6.28
C GLY A 88 3.76 3.84 4.91
N LEU A 89 3.76 2.61 4.35
CA LEU A 89 4.26 2.34 3.00
C LEU A 89 3.30 2.88 1.95
N GLY A 90 3.86 3.24 0.78
CA GLY A 90 3.10 3.36 -0.46
C GLY A 90 3.00 2.03 -1.20
N SER A 91 2.03 1.92 -2.08
CA SER A 91 1.85 0.71 -2.90
C SER A 91 1.25 1.00 -4.28
N SER A 92 1.50 0.10 -5.23
CA SER A 92 0.84 0.09 -6.53
C SER A 92 -0.59 -0.45 -6.39
N THR A 93 -1.58 0.42 -6.22
CA THR A 93 -2.96 0.01 -5.91
C THR A 93 -3.67 -0.74 -7.03
N ASN A 94 -3.17 -0.65 -8.28
CA ASN A 94 -3.68 -1.40 -9.43
C ASN A 94 -2.82 -2.64 -9.77
N GLY A 95 -1.91 -3.03 -8.87
CA GLY A 95 -1.19 -4.29 -8.99
C GLY A 95 -2.11 -5.50 -8.82
N THR A 96 -1.61 -6.68 -9.13
CA THR A 96 -2.31 -7.93 -8.91
C THR A 96 -1.76 -8.65 -7.67
N GLN A 97 -2.42 -9.71 -7.21
CA GLN A 97 -1.92 -10.59 -6.17
C GLN A 97 -0.50 -11.11 -6.47
N ASN A 98 -0.19 -11.32 -7.75
CA ASN A 98 1.11 -11.85 -8.20
C ASN A 98 2.05 -10.77 -8.74
N ALA A 99 1.69 -9.50 -8.63
CA ALA A 99 2.46 -8.37 -9.14
C ALA A 99 2.11 -7.09 -8.37
N ALA A 100 2.56 -6.98 -7.14
CA ALA A 100 2.36 -5.82 -6.29
C ALA A 100 3.70 -5.13 -6.00
N LEU A 101 3.69 -3.80 -5.93
CA LEU A 101 4.84 -3.01 -5.55
C LEU A 101 4.57 -2.35 -4.20
N GLY A 102 5.51 -2.49 -3.27
CA GLY A 102 5.54 -1.77 -2.00
C GLY A 102 6.80 -0.91 -1.92
N PHE A 103 6.67 0.33 -1.47
CA PHE A 103 7.79 1.28 -1.44
C PHE A 103 7.74 2.25 -0.27
N ALA A 104 8.90 2.78 0.08
CA ALA A 104 9.07 3.73 1.17
C ALA A 104 8.60 3.16 2.53
N GLY A 105 8.11 4.02 3.42
CA GLY A 105 7.62 3.65 4.74
C GLY A 105 8.56 4.05 5.84
N ASN A 106 8.17 3.78 7.08
CA ASN A 106 8.92 4.16 8.27
C ASN A 106 9.36 2.94 9.07
N TYR A 107 10.54 3.03 9.69
CA TYR A 107 11.04 2.02 10.63
C TYR A 107 10.42 2.19 12.02
N PRO A 108 10.36 1.10 12.81
CA PRO A 108 10.07 1.20 14.25
C PRO A 108 11.15 2.01 14.99
N GLY A 109 10.73 2.76 16.01
CA GLY A 109 11.67 3.45 16.92
C GLY A 109 12.01 4.88 16.56
N GLY A 110 11.37 5.47 15.55
CA GLY A 110 11.55 6.88 15.20
C GLY A 110 11.06 7.19 13.79
N PHE A 111 11.00 8.49 13.45
CA PHE A 111 10.67 8.90 12.09
C PHE A 111 11.95 9.01 11.26
N THR A 112 12.25 7.98 10.51
CA THR A 112 13.46 7.91 9.66
C THR A 112 13.13 7.86 8.16
N GLY A 113 11.92 7.41 7.80
CA GLY A 113 11.56 7.15 6.41
C GLY A 113 12.54 6.20 5.71
N ASN A 114 12.21 5.74 4.54
CA ASN A 114 13.15 4.97 3.70
C ASN A 114 12.85 5.15 2.21
N THR A 115 13.74 4.62 1.37
CA THR A 115 13.65 4.67 -0.10
C THR A 115 13.40 3.30 -0.71
N THR A 116 13.32 2.23 0.09
CA THR A 116 13.25 0.87 -0.43
C THR A 116 12.02 0.65 -1.30
N THR A 117 12.18 -0.17 -2.32
CA THR A 117 11.09 -0.63 -3.19
C THR A 117 11.21 -2.13 -3.35
N ASN A 118 10.11 -2.83 -3.18
CA ASN A 118 10.05 -4.29 -3.34
C ASN A 118 8.82 -4.68 -4.17
N GLU A 119 8.99 -5.69 -5.00
CA GLU A 119 7.91 -6.29 -5.79
C GLU A 119 7.56 -7.68 -5.28
N TYR A 120 6.27 -7.95 -5.16
CA TYR A 120 5.73 -9.28 -4.86
C TYR A 120 5.40 -10.01 -6.15
N ASN A 121 5.87 -11.24 -6.28
CA ASN A 121 5.68 -12.07 -7.48
C ASN A 121 4.62 -13.18 -7.30
N GLY A 122 3.82 -13.10 -6.23
CA GLY A 122 2.85 -14.14 -5.86
C GLY A 122 3.39 -15.18 -4.86
N THR A 123 4.68 -15.13 -4.54
CA THR A 123 5.31 -16.06 -3.59
C THR A 123 6.26 -15.35 -2.63
N SER A 124 7.06 -14.44 -3.14
CA SER A 124 8.11 -13.75 -2.38
C SER A 124 8.27 -12.30 -2.83
N TRP A 125 8.88 -11.50 -1.97
CA TRP A 125 9.25 -10.12 -2.25
C TRP A 125 10.69 -10.05 -2.77
N GLY A 126 10.90 -9.32 -3.87
CA GLY A 126 12.21 -9.06 -4.47
C GLY A 126 12.51 -7.56 -4.50
N ALA A 127 13.76 -7.17 -4.25
CA ALA A 127 14.17 -5.77 -4.29
C ALA A 127 14.09 -5.19 -5.70
N LYS A 128 13.66 -3.93 -5.78
CA LYS A 128 13.64 -3.09 -6.98
C LYS A 128 14.46 -1.83 -6.74
N PRO A 129 14.78 -1.04 -7.79
CA PRO A 129 15.46 0.24 -7.63
C PRO A 129 14.78 1.14 -6.60
N ALA A 130 15.57 1.72 -5.71
CA ALA A 130 15.09 2.57 -4.63
C ALA A 130 14.55 3.92 -5.14
N MET A 131 13.65 4.53 -4.38
CA MET A 131 13.20 5.91 -4.58
C MET A 131 14.36 6.91 -4.39
N SER A 132 14.23 8.10 -4.94
CA SER A 132 15.23 9.16 -4.77
C SER A 132 15.16 9.81 -3.39
N THR A 133 13.98 9.89 -2.81
CA THR A 133 13.75 10.59 -1.52
C THR A 133 13.14 9.65 -0.49
N ALA A 134 13.75 9.57 0.69
CA ALA A 134 13.21 8.82 1.82
C ALA A 134 11.89 9.47 2.30
N ARG A 135 10.82 8.70 2.32
CA ARG A 135 9.47 9.16 2.71
C ARG A 135 8.70 8.07 3.44
N ALA A 136 7.69 8.50 4.19
CA ALA A 136 6.71 7.62 4.80
C ALA A 136 5.32 8.26 4.73
N TYR A 137 4.26 7.49 4.95
CA TYR A 137 2.86 7.95 4.90
C TYR A 137 2.48 8.62 3.56
N LEU A 138 3.12 8.19 2.50
CA LEU A 138 2.87 8.64 1.14
C LEU A 138 1.71 7.84 0.52
N ALA A 139 1.09 8.41 -0.50
CA ALA A 139 0.16 7.66 -1.34
C ALA A 139 0.89 6.99 -2.51
N GLY A 140 0.31 5.93 -3.03
CA GLY A 140 0.79 5.27 -4.24
C GLY A 140 -0.35 4.74 -5.08
N PHE A 141 -0.14 4.64 -6.38
CA PHE A 141 -1.08 4.04 -7.33
C PHE A 141 -0.35 3.52 -8.57
N GLY A 142 -1.10 2.91 -9.49
CA GLY A 142 -0.56 2.27 -10.69
C GLY A 142 -0.28 0.78 -10.50
N THR A 143 0.48 0.19 -11.40
CA THR A 143 0.84 -1.24 -11.43
C THR A 143 2.25 -1.46 -10.89
N SER A 144 2.69 -2.71 -10.76
CA SER A 144 4.05 -3.04 -10.34
C SER A 144 5.13 -2.60 -11.35
N THR A 145 4.75 -2.31 -12.60
CA THR A 145 5.65 -1.86 -13.67
C THR A 145 5.43 -0.41 -14.09
N ALA A 146 4.40 0.26 -13.56
CA ALA A 146 4.04 1.63 -13.88
C ALA A 146 3.34 2.26 -12.67
N ALA A 147 4.11 2.65 -11.65
CA ALA A 147 3.61 3.16 -10.38
C ALA A 147 3.96 4.63 -10.16
N VAL A 148 3.20 5.27 -9.29
CA VAL A 148 3.41 6.66 -8.86
C VAL A 148 3.42 6.72 -7.34
N ALA A 149 4.39 7.43 -6.79
CA ALA A 149 4.53 7.76 -5.37
C ALA A 149 4.28 9.25 -5.17
N VAL A 150 3.36 9.62 -4.28
CA VAL A 150 2.91 11.01 -4.13
C VAL A 150 2.95 11.44 -2.67
N GLY A 151 3.51 12.61 -2.41
CA GLY A 151 3.48 13.25 -1.10
C GLY A 151 4.23 12.49 -0.02
N GLY A 152 3.66 12.43 1.17
CA GLY A 152 4.23 11.78 2.34
C GLY A 152 5.04 12.71 3.24
N LEU A 153 5.60 12.17 4.31
CA LEU A 153 6.48 12.86 5.24
C LEU A 153 7.94 12.59 4.90
N VAL A 154 8.76 13.64 4.95
CA VAL A 154 10.22 13.58 4.74
C VAL A 154 10.94 13.72 6.09
N PRO A 155 11.88 12.80 6.43
CA PRO A 155 12.71 12.94 7.62
C PRO A 155 13.77 14.07 7.46
N PRO A 156 14.35 14.57 8.59
CA PRO A 156 14.07 14.18 9.97
C PRO A 156 12.89 14.90 10.62
N GLY A 157 12.39 15.98 10.04
CA GLY A 157 11.41 16.87 10.65
C GLY A 157 9.95 16.48 10.47
N ALA A 158 9.63 15.32 9.90
CA ALA A 158 8.27 14.91 9.56
C ALA A 158 7.52 15.98 8.74
N THR A 159 8.20 16.61 7.78
CA THR A 159 7.65 17.67 6.95
C THR A 159 6.85 17.07 5.78
N GLY A 160 5.64 17.57 5.54
CA GLY A 160 4.83 17.18 4.41
C GLY A 160 5.51 17.49 3.08
N SER A 161 5.37 16.59 2.12
CA SER A 161 5.96 16.69 0.78
C SER A 161 4.90 16.86 -0.30
N ASN A 162 5.22 17.59 -1.35
CA ASN A 162 4.45 17.65 -2.59
C ASN A 162 5.14 16.89 -3.73
N ALA A 163 6.24 16.19 -3.45
CA ALA A 163 7.01 15.48 -4.45
C ALA A 163 6.25 14.29 -5.03
N VAL A 164 6.44 14.08 -6.32
CA VAL A 164 5.96 12.91 -7.06
C VAL A 164 7.17 12.20 -7.64
N GLU A 165 7.17 10.88 -7.54
CA GLU A 165 8.12 10.02 -8.24
C GLU A 165 7.35 8.96 -9.04
N GLU A 166 7.81 8.69 -10.25
CA GLU A 166 7.20 7.77 -11.20
C GLU A 166 8.14 6.58 -11.42
N PHE A 167 7.58 5.37 -11.34
CA PHE A 167 8.31 4.12 -11.52
C PHE A 167 7.92 3.44 -12.82
N THR A 168 8.94 3.07 -13.59
CA THR A 168 8.81 2.13 -14.71
C THR A 168 9.82 1.00 -14.55
N THR A 169 11.08 1.24 -14.79
CA THR A 169 12.21 0.36 -14.46
C THR A 169 13.05 0.92 -13.30
N SER A 170 12.95 2.19 -13.05
CA SER A 170 13.53 2.95 -11.93
C SER A 170 12.62 4.12 -11.58
N TRP A 171 12.85 4.76 -10.42
CA TRP A 171 12.13 5.97 -10.02
C TRP A 171 12.72 7.20 -10.69
N THR A 172 11.85 8.06 -11.21
CA THR A 172 12.18 9.36 -11.77
C THR A 172 11.27 10.43 -11.18
N ALA A 173 11.78 11.66 -11.03
CA ALA A 173 10.96 12.76 -10.54
C ALA A 173 9.84 13.11 -11.54
N GLY A 174 8.61 13.16 -11.06
CA GLY A 174 7.45 13.68 -11.77
C GLY A 174 7.16 15.14 -11.38
N ASN A 175 6.11 15.71 -11.96
CA ASN A 175 5.62 17.03 -11.58
C ASN A 175 5.02 17.01 -10.18
N THR A 176 5.35 18.01 -9.35
CA THR A 176 4.84 18.13 -7.99
C THR A 176 3.33 18.36 -7.96
N ILE A 177 2.66 17.82 -6.93
CA ILE A 177 1.26 18.18 -6.65
C ILE A 177 1.18 19.60 -6.04
N PRO A 178 0.05 20.31 -6.19
CA PRO A 178 -0.07 21.69 -5.74
C PRO A 178 0.13 21.90 -4.24
N GLN A 179 -0.15 20.89 -3.42
CA GLN A 179 -0.13 21.00 -1.96
C GLN A 179 0.66 19.85 -1.33
N ALA A 180 1.58 20.19 -0.44
CA ALA A 180 2.29 19.21 0.38
C ALA A 180 1.34 18.55 1.37
N GLY A 181 1.57 17.27 1.69
CA GLY A 181 0.74 16.55 2.65
C GLY A 181 1.14 15.08 2.79
N TRP A 182 0.46 14.40 3.71
CA TRP A 182 0.65 12.98 3.98
C TRP A 182 -0.69 12.29 4.32
N ASN A 183 -0.70 10.96 4.40
CA ASN A 183 -1.92 10.15 4.55
C ASN A 183 -2.97 10.45 3.47
N GLN A 184 -2.50 10.71 2.26
CA GLN A 184 -3.35 10.99 1.10
C GLN A 184 -3.98 9.69 0.59
N GLY A 185 -5.20 9.79 0.05
CA GLY A 185 -5.75 8.77 -0.81
C GLY A 185 -5.34 9.03 -2.26
N ALA A 186 -5.03 7.98 -3.00
CA ALA A 186 -4.72 8.12 -4.42
C ALA A 186 -5.18 6.89 -5.21
N CYS A 187 -5.52 7.10 -6.47
CA CYS A 187 -5.86 6.04 -7.41
C CYS A 187 -5.55 6.48 -8.84
N GLY A 188 -5.41 5.52 -9.74
CA GLY A 188 -5.18 5.80 -11.15
C GLY A 188 -4.08 4.97 -11.79
N THR A 189 -3.62 5.45 -12.94
CA THR A 189 -2.51 4.89 -13.71
C THR A 189 -1.37 5.91 -13.78
N LEU A 190 -0.21 5.50 -14.30
CA LEU A 190 0.96 6.39 -14.46
C LEU A 190 0.62 7.72 -15.20
N THR A 191 -0.30 7.68 -16.14
CA THR A 191 -0.67 8.82 -17.00
C THR A 191 -1.96 9.52 -16.61
N ALA A 192 -2.74 8.95 -15.67
CA ALA A 192 -4.03 9.49 -15.24
C ALA A 192 -4.29 9.10 -13.78
N GLY A 193 -3.97 9.98 -12.87
CA GLY A 193 -4.11 9.77 -11.43
C GLY A 193 -4.97 10.83 -10.75
N LEU A 194 -5.61 10.44 -9.65
CA LEU A 194 -6.30 11.32 -8.72
C LEU A 194 -5.67 11.17 -7.34
N VAL A 195 -5.40 12.31 -6.71
CA VAL A 195 -4.91 12.39 -5.33
C VAL A 195 -5.90 13.19 -4.51
N ALA A 196 -6.39 12.61 -3.42
CA ALA A 196 -7.21 13.29 -2.43
C ALA A 196 -6.35 13.58 -1.20
N PHE A 197 -6.38 14.82 -0.73
CA PHE A 197 -5.49 15.24 0.36
C PHE A 197 -5.96 14.67 1.71
N GLY A 198 -5.01 14.11 2.46
CA GLY A 198 -5.18 13.65 3.82
C GLY A 198 -4.92 14.79 4.81
N THR A 199 -3.77 14.77 5.47
CA THR A 199 -3.34 15.79 6.42
C THR A 199 -2.44 16.81 5.73
N ASN A 200 -2.69 18.08 5.99
CA ASN A 200 -1.85 19.21 5.58
C ASN A 200 -1.05 19.73 6.78
N PRO A 201 0.21 20.19 6.59
CA PRO A 201 0.98 20.82 7.68
C PRO A 201 0.35 22.09 8.20
#